data_4b059ae87ec6c762d91fa85aca204564
#
_entry.id   4b059ae87ec6c762d91fa85aca204564
#
_cell.length_a   1.000
_cell.length_b   1.000
_cell.length_c   1.000
_cell.angle_alpha   90.00
_cell.angle_beta   90.00
_cell.angle_gamma   90.00
#
_symmetry.space_group_name_H-M   'P 1'
#
loop_
_entity.id
_entity.type
_entity.pdbx_description
1 polymer ?
#
loop_
_entity_poly.entity_id
_entity_poly.type
_entity_poly.pdbx_seq_one_letter_code
_entity_poly.pdbx_strand_id
1 'polypeptide(L)'
;MNRTIIAIAGGGFSQHIPAYIDEYIINEVRSDGAVRICFIPTASNEAQGYIDRFYEAFPHCDASHVTQDKLASPLMQAFLNEQDVLYVGGGNTQFMLKKWREAGFDALLKNAYQQGAVLAGISAGAMCWFDVCLCEKEDGSYEEVQGLGLLAGTFCPHYQEPARKEAFDKWQTEAIIQPSYTLTDDETLHFRNEELLAKLIT
;
A
#
# COMPACT_ATOMS: atom_id res chain seq x y z
N MET A 1 -2.72 -21.07 3.25
CA MET A 1 -1.57 -20.14 3.30
C MET A 1 -2.09 -18.86 3.96
N ASN A 2 -1.37 -18.27 4.91
CA ASN A 2 -1.81 -17.01 5.51
C ASN A 2 -1.60 -15.88 4.49
N ARG A 3 -2.60 -15.03 4.34
CA ARG A 3 -2.51 -13.80 3.55
C ARG A 3 -2.30 -12.63 4.48
N THR A 4 -1.35 -11.76 4.16
CA THR A 4 -0.95 -10.64 5.02
C THR A 4 -1.03 -9.33 4.26
N ILE A 5 -1.66 -8.31 4.88
CA ILE A 5 -1.64 -6.92 4.41
C ILE A 5 -1.18 -6.02 5.55
N ILE A 6 -0.20 -5.15 5.29
CA ILE A 6 0.31 -4.16 6.22
C ILE A 6 0.02 -2.76 5.65
N ALA A 7 -0.92 -2.06 6.28
CA ALA A 7 -1.41 -0.75 5.85
C ALA A 7 -0.79 0.33 6.74
N ILE A 8 0.15 1.09 6.20
CA ILE A 8 0.97 2.09 6.88
C ILE A 8 0.38 3.47 6.59
N ALA A 9 0.06 4.25 7.62
CA ALA A 9 -0.47 5.59 7.42
C ALA A 9 0.60 6.56 6.92
N GLY A 10 1.77 6.54 7.54
CA GLY A 10 2.94 7.33 7.16
C GLY A 10 4.23 6.67 7.68
N GLY A 11 5.38 7.29 7.48
CA GLY A 11 6.66 6.76 7.97
C GLY A 11 7.29 5.72 7.05
N GLY A 12 7.85 4.64 7.66
CA GLY A 12 8.62 3.65 6.94
C GLY A 12 9.85 4.25 6.24
N PHE A 13 10.40 3.54 5.26
CA PHE A 13 11.56 4.00 4.50
C PHE A 13 11.34 5.34 3.79
N SER A 14 10.09 5.78 3.62
CA SER A 14 9.78 7.07 3.02
C SER A 14 10.25 8.26 3.89
N GLN A 15 10.37 8.07 5.19
CA GLN A 15 10.79 9.10 6.15
C GLN A 15 12.11 8.76 6.85
N HIS A 16 12.28 7.53 7.29
CA HIS A 16 13.44 7.08 8.09
C HIS A 16 14.06 5.80 7.52
N ILE A 17 15.39 5.69 7.62
CA ILE A 17 16.13 4.48 7.32
C ILE A 17 17.19 4.31 8.42
N PRO A 18 17.21 3.18 9.16
CA PRO A 18 16.22 2.09 9.14
C PRO A 18 14.89 2.49 9.80
N ALA A 19 13.80 1.86 9.40
CA ALA A 19 12.49 2.03 10.02
C ALA A 19 12.00 0.70 10.60
N TYR A 20 11.47 0.74 11.83
CA TYR A 20 10.95 -0.45 12.50
C TYR A 20 9.92 -1.21 11.68
N ILE A 21 9.01 -0.49 11.01
CA ILE A 21 7.94 -1.12 10.23
C ILE A 21 8.48 -1.88 9.02
N ASP A 22 9.57 -1.44 8.42
CA ASP A 22 10.19 -2.12 7.28
C ASP A 22 10.83 -3.44 7.72
N GLU A 23 11.49 -3.47 8.88
CA GLU A 23 11.98 -4.72 9.48
C GLU A 23 10.83 -5.65 9.88
N TYR A 24 9.73 -5.09 10.41
CA TYR A 24 8.53 -5.85 10.75
C TYR A 24 7.94 -6.54 9.53
N ILE A 25 7.84 -5.86 8.39
CA ILE A 25 7.35 -6.43 7.14
C ILE A 25 8.21 -7.62 6.69
N ILE A 26 9.53 -7.47 6.73
CA ILE A 26 10.45 -8.54 6.35
C ILE A 26 10.30 -9.75 7.29
N ASN A 27 10.08 -9.54 8.58
CA ASN A 27 9.89 -10.61 9.56
C ASN A 27 8.55 -11.37 9.41
N GLU A 28 7.57 -10.82 8.70
CA GLU A 28 6.33 -11.54 8.35
C GLU A 28 6.51 -12.55 7.21
N VAL A 29 7.62 -12.46 6.48
CA VAL A 29 7.97 -13.39 5.41
C VAL A 29 8.61 -14.64 6.00
N ARG A 30 8.16 -15.80 5.54
CA ARG A 30 8.79 -17.10 5.82
C ARG A 30 9.59 -17.51 4.61
N SER A 31 10.84 -17.08 4.54
CA SER A 31 11.79 -17.45 3.48
C SER A 31 13.04 -18.10 4.07
N ASP A 32 13.55 -19.13 3.41
CA ASP A 32 14.83 -19.77 3.77
C ASP A 32 16.04 -19.04 3.13
N GLY A 33 15.80 -17.96 2.36
CA GLY A 33 16.79 -17.18 1.63
C GLY A 33 16.59 -15.69 1.79
N ALA A 34 17.26 -14.90 0.93
CA ALA A 34 17.02 -13.46 0.85
C ALA A 34 15.56 -13.20 0.44
N VAL A 35 14.89 -12.31 1.19
CA VAL A 35 13.51 -11.92 0.90
C VAL A 35 13.46 -11.18 -0.44
N ARG A 36 12.61 -11.62 -1.36
CA ARG A 36 12.34 -10.93 -2.62
C ARG A 36 11.26 -9.89 -2.40
N ILE A 37 11.65 -8.62 -2.50
CA ILE A 37 10.77 -7.50 -2.29
C ILE A 37 10.68 -6.62 -3.53
N CYS A 38 9.45 -6.34 -3.96
CA CYS A 38 9.21 -5.50 -5.13
C CYS A 38 8.51 -4.21 -4.73
N PHE A 39 9.10 -3.07 -5.07
CA PHE A 39 8.51 -1.76 -4.91
C PHE A 39 7.64 -1.38 -6.10
N ILE A 40 6.47 -0.79 -5.83
CA ILE A 40 5.51 -0.35 -6.85
C ILE A 40 5.31 1.16 -6.67
N PRO A 41 6.13 2.01 -7.32
CA PRO A 41 6.15 3.46 -7.14
C PRO A 41 5.12 4.22 -8.00
N THR A 42 4.07 3.55 -8.48
CA THR A 42 3.10 4.15 -9.43
C THR A 42 2.45 5.42 -8.86
N ALA A 43 2.07 5.42 -7.58
CA ALA A 43 1.39 6.55 -6.96
C ALA A 43 2.24 7.83 -6.92
N SER A 44 3.56 7.71 -6.83
CA SER A 44 4.52 8.82 -6.85
C SER A 44 4.97 9.20 -8.27
N ASN A 45 4.35 8.62 -9.29
CA ASN A 45 4.77 8.73 -10.69
C ASN A 45 6.26 8.39 -10.88
N GLU A 46 6.70 7.33 -10.18
CA GLU A 46 8.07 6.78 -10.27
C GLU A 46 9.16 7.78 -9.86
N ALA A 47 8.88 8.61 -8.84
CA ALA A 47 9.86 9.56 -8.32
C ALA A 47 11.17 8.85 -7.98
N GLN A 48 12.26 9.19 -8.72
CA GLN A 48 13.54 8.48 -8.63
C GLN A 48 14.09 8.47 -7.20
N GLY A 49 14.03 9.60 -6.49
CA GLY A 49 14.50 9.66 -5.10
C GLY A 49 13.74 8.75 -4.14
N TYR A 50 12.47 8.40 -4.46
CA TYR A 50 11.70 7.44 -3.66
C TYR A 50 12.13 6.00 -3.97
N ILE A 51 12.44 5.72 -5.23
CA ILE A 51 12.99 4.42 -5.66
C ILE A 51 14.38 4.22 -5.04
N ASP A 52 15.25 5.23 -5.06
CA ASP A 52 16.59 5.15 -4.48
C ASP A 52 16.54 4.86 -2.98
N ARG A 53 15.64 5.55 -2.24
CA ARG A 53 15.43 5.31 -0.80
C ARG A 53 14.92 3.90 -0.51
N PHE A 54 14.07 3.34 -1.38
CA PHE A 54 13.64 1.96 -1.24
C PHE A 54 14.83 0.99 -1.29
N TYR A 55 15.72 1.13 -2.26
CA TYR A 55 16.91 0.28 -2.36
C TYR A 55 17.87 0.47 -1.17
N GLU A 56 17.98 1.70 -0.66
CA GLU A 56 18.78 2.02 0.53
C GLU A 56 18.20 1.33 1.79
N ALA A 57 16.87 1.25 1.90
CA ALA A 57 16.20 0.65 3.05
C ALA A 57 16.28 -0.88 3.09
N PHE A 58 16.39 -1.53 1.93
CA PHE A 58 16.36 -3.00 1.82
C PHE A 58 17.65 -3.61 1.24
N PRO A 59 18.85 -3.27 1.77
CA PRO A 59 20.13 -3.67 1.19
C PRO A 59 20.42 -5.17 1.30
N HIS A 60 19.70 -5.89 2.18
CA HIS A 60 19.86 -7.33 2.42
C HIS A 60 18.79 -8.17 1.76
N CYS A 61 17.86 -7.54 1.03
CA CYS A 61 16.80 -8.20 0.28
C CYS A 61 17.19 -8.31 -1.20
N ASP A 62 16.56 -9.25 -1.90
CA ASP A 62 16.53 -9.26 -3.36
C ASP A 62 15.47 -8.24 -3.82
N ALA A 63 15.91 -6.97 -3.86
CA ALA A 63 15.04 -5.83 -4.07
C ALA A 63 14.89 -5.49 -5.55
N SER A 64 13.67 -5.20 -5.96
CA SER A 64 13.32 -4.81 -7.33
C SER A 64 12.22 -3.73 -7.33
N HIS A 65 11.92 -3.14 -8.48
CA HIS A 65 10.75 -2.28 -8.63
C HIS A 65 10.08 -2.46 -10.00
N VAL A 66 8.79 -2.11 -10.07
CA VAL A 66 7.99 -2.18 -11.29
C VAL A 66 7.64 -0.77 -11.76
N THR A 67 8.04 -0.44 -12.99
CA THR A 67 7.69 0.81 -13.67
C THR A 67 6.38 0.70 -14.47
N GLN A 68 5.75 1.83 -14.75
CA GLN A 68 4.44 1.90 -15.41
C GLN A 68 4.43 1.25 -16.81
N ASP A 69 5.53 1.36 -17.55
CA ASP A 69 5.69 0.74 -18.88
C ASP A 69 5.67 -0.79 -18.83
N LYS A 70 5.90 -1.40 -17.67
CA LYS A 70 5.93 -2.85 -17.47
C LYS A 70 4.63 -3.42 -16.89
N LEU A 71 3.70 -2.58 -16.41
CA LEU A 71 2.47 -3.05 -15.75
C LEU A 71 1.67 -4.04 -16.62
N ALA A 72 1.60 -3.81 -17.93
CA ALA A 72 0.90 -4.67 -18.89
C ALA A 72 1.79 -5.78 -19.50
N SER A 73 2.98 -6.04 -18.96
CA SER A 73 3.88 -7.07 -19.47
C SER A 73 3.25 -8.47 -19.34
N PRO A 74 3.33 -9.31 -20.39
CA PRO A 74 2.84 -10.70 -20.33
C PRO A 74 3.53 -11.55 -19.24
N LEU A 75 4.73 -11.14 -18.81
CA LEU A 75 5.51 -11.85 -17.78
C LEU A 75 5.21 -11.34 -16.37
N MET A 76 4.42 -10.26 -16.23
CA MET A 76 4.21 -9.59 -14.94
C MET A 76 3.61 -10.51 -13.89
N GLN A 77 2.64 -11.35 -14.24
CA GLN A 77 2.06 -12.29 -13.28
C GLN A 77 3.09 -13.28 -12.73
N ALA A 78 3.93 -13.84 -13.60
CA ALA A 78 4.99 -14.75 -13.18
C ALA A 78 5.99 -14.03 -12.26
N PHE A 79 6.38 -12.82 -12.62
CA PHE A 79 7.27 -12.00 -11.80
C PHE A 79 6.68 -11.69 -10.42
N LEU A 80 5.41 -11.26 -10.33
CA LEU A 80 4.77 -10.95 -9.04
C LEU A 80 4.61 -12.20 -8.17
N ASN A 81 4.34 -13.35 -8.76
CA ASN A 81 4.21 -14.60 -8.02
C ASN A 81 5.54 -15.11 -7.42
N GLU A 82 6.66 -14.60 -7.91
CA GLU A 82 7.98 -14.89 -7.35
C GLU A 82 8.36 -13.98 -6.19
N GLN A 83 7.60 -12.89 -5.96
CA GLN A 83 7.90 -11.96 -4.88
C GLN A 83 7.33 -12.43 -3.55
N ASP A 84 8.10 -12.25 -2.49
CA ASP A 84 7.66 -12.49 -1.11
C ASP A 84 6.88 -11.29 -0.56
N VAL A 85 7.29 -10.07 -0.95
CA VAL A 85 6.66 -8.80 -0.55
C VAL A 85 6.40 -7.92 -1.76
N LEU A 86 5.19 -7.36 -1.86
CA LEU A 86 4.82 -6.30 -2.79
C LEU A 86 4.56 -5.02 -2.00
N TYR A 87 5.45 -4.05 -2.14
CA TYR A 87 5.42 -2.80 -1.36
C TYR A 87 4.96 -1.63 -2.23
N VAL A 88 3.79 -1.08 -1.96
CA VAL A 88 3.20 0.03 -2.72
C VAL A 88 3.52 1.36 -2.07
N GLY A 89 4.09 2.28 -2.83
CA GLY A 89 4.45 3.61 -2.39
C GLY A 89 3.25 4.55 -2.22
N GLY A 90 3.47 5.62 -1.45
CA GLY A 90 2.54 6.74 -1.32
C GLY A 90 2.53 7.67 -2.55
N GLY A 91 1.54 8.56 -2.60
CA GLY A 91 1.36 9.55 -3.67
C GLY A 91 -0.11 9.71 -4.08
N ASN A 92 -0.39 9.79 -5.38
CA ASN A 92 -1.74 9.98 -5.89
C ASN A 92 -2.46 8.64 -6.10
N THR A 93 -3.43 8.34 -5.22
CA THR A 93 -4.20 7.08 -5.22
C THR A 93 -5.04 6.92 -6.49
N GLN A 94 -5.69 7.97 -6.96
CA GLN A 94 -6.54 7.93 -8.14
C GLN A 94 -5.72 7.64 -9.40
N PHE A 95 -4.61 8.35 -9.58
CA PHE A 95 -3.69 8.13 -10.68
C PHE A 95 -3.21 6.68 -10.71
N MET A 96 -2.75 6.18 -9.57
CA MET A 96 -2.26 4.81 -9.43
C MET A 96 -3.32 3.77 -9.80
N LEU A 97 -4.51 3.84 -9.19
CA LEU A 97 -5.60 2.89 -9.44
C LEU A 97 -6.09 2.93 -10.88
N LYS A 98 -6.14 4.13 -11.48
CA LYS A 98 -6.46 4.29 -12.91
C LYS A 98 -5.45 3.55 -13.79
N LYS A 99 -4.15 3.79 -13.57
CA LYS A 99 -3.07 3.12 -14.32
C LYS A 99 -3.11 1.60 -14.18
N TRP A 100 -3.34 1.12 -12.97
CA TRP A 100 -3.42 -0.32 -12.72
C TRP A 100 -4.61 -0.97 -13.42
N ARG A 101 -5.79 -0.35 -13.39
CA ARG A 101 -6.98 -0.87 -14.08
C ARG A 101 -6.83 -0.85 -15.60
N GLU A 102 -6.25 0.22 -16.16
CA GLU A 102 -5.95 0.32 -17.60
C GLU A 102 -5.01 -0.80 -18.07
N ALA A 103 -4.06 -1.21 -17.22
CA ALA A 103 -3.09 -2.26 -17.51
C ALA A 103 -3.56 -3.67 -17.11
N GLY A 104 -4.66 -3.82 -16.35
CA GLY A 104 -5.08 -5.08 -15.73
C GLY A 104 -4.17 -5.52 -14.58
N PHE A 105 -3.31 -4.65 -14.08
CA PHE A 105 -2.33 -4.93 -13.03
C PHE A 105 -2.98 -5.16 -11.67
N ASP A 106 -4.11 -4.52 -11.40
CA ASP A 106 -4.92 -4.72 -10.20
C ASP A 106 -5.35 -6.19 -10.00
N ALA A 107 -5.72 -6.87 -11.09
CA ALA A 107 -6.04 -8.30 -11.05
C ALA A 107 -4.79 -9.16 -10.76
N LEU A 108 -3.63 -8.77 -11.30
CA LEU A 108 -2.36 -9.48 -11.07
C LEU A 108 -1.92 -9.36 -9.60
N LEU A 109 -2.07 -8.18 -8.98
CA LEU A 109 -1.80 -7.95 -7.55
C LEU A 109 -2.70 -8.81 -6.66
N LYS A 110 -4.01 -8.86 -6.97
CA LYS A 110 -4.95 -9.71 -6.24
C LYS A 110 -4.56 -11.19 -6.32
N ASN A 111 -4.13 -11.64 -7.50
CA ASN A 111 -3.66 -13.01 -7.67
C ASN A 111 -2.40 -13.28 -6.84
N ALA A 112 -1.38 -12.42 -6.88
CA ALA A 112 -0.15 -12.57 -6.10
C ALA A 112 -0.46 -12.63 -4.58
N TYR A 113 -1.37 -11.80 -4.09
CA TYR A 113 -1.86 -11.83 -2.71
C TYR A 113 -2.49 -13.19 -2.36
N GLN A 114 -3.32 -13.73 -3.23
CA GLN A 114 -3.95 -15.04 -3.03
C GLN A 114 -2.92 -16.19 -3.04
N GLN A 115 -1.80 -16.01 -3.76
CA GLN A 115 -0.69 -16.95 -3.75
C GLN A 115 0.23 -16.80 -2.53
N GLY A 116 -0.01 -15.80 -1.67
CA GLY A 116 0.65 -15.63 -0.37
C GLY A 116 1.73 -14.56 -0.30
N ALA A 117 1.88 -13.74 -1.33
CA ALA A 117 2.72 -12.54 -1.23
C ALA A 117 2.20 -11.62 -0.12
N VAL A 118 3.09 -11.09 0.70
CA VAL A 118 2.77 -10.05 1.68
C VAL A 118 2.55 -8.75 0.93
N LEU A 119 1.40 -8.11 1.14
CA LEU A 119 1.15 -6.76 0.65
C LEU A 119 1.49 -5.74 1.72
N ALA A 120 2.33 -4.78 1.40
CA ALA A 120 2.61 -3.62 2.23
C ALA A 120 2.30 -2.35 1.46
N GLY A 121 1.89 -1.29 2.14
CA GLY A 121 1.66 -0.03 1.44
C GLY A 121 1.64 1.16 2.38
N ILE A 122 2.16 2.29 1.90
CA ILE A 122 2.21 3.56 2.62
C ILE A 122 1.19 4.54 2.02
N SER A 123 0.36 5.17 2.87
CA SER A 123 -0.59 6.23 2.47
C SER A 123 -1.48 5.78 1.30
N ALA A 124 -1.32 6.31 0.10
CA ALA A 124 -2.02 5.88 -1.12
C ALA A 124 -1.90 4.37 -1.36
N GLY A 125 -0.72 3.81 -1.11
CA GLY A 125 -0.46 2.37 -1.21
C GLY A 125 -1.17 1.54 -0.14
N ALA A 126 -1.49 2.11 1.01
CA ALA A 126 -2.32 1.48 2.03
C ALA A 126 -3.82 1.60 1.70
N MET A 127 -4.24 2.80 1.29
CA MET A 127 -5.64 3.08 0.94
C MET A 127 -6.18 2.14 -0.15
N CYS A 128 -5.35 1.84 -1.15
CA CYS A 128 -5.78 1.08 -2.32
C CYS A 128 -6.27 -0.34 -2.01
N TRP A 129 -5.94 -0.92 -0.86
CA TRP A 129 -6.36 -2.27 -0.47
C TRP A 129 -7.84 -2.36 -0.05
N PHE A 130 -8.42 -1.26 0.42
CA PHE A 130 -9.78 -1.20 0.94
C PHE A 130 -10.85 -1.14 -0.15
N ASP A 131 -12.13 -1.29 0.24
CA ASP A 131 -13.25 -1.18 -0.69
C ASP A 131 -13.34 0.20 -1.32
N VAL A 132 -13.23 1.23 -0.49
CA VAL A 132 -13.40 2.62 -0.89
C VAL A 132 -12.47 3.55 -0.13
N CYS A 133 -12.02 4.60 -0.78
CA CYS A 133 -11.11 5.61 -0.22
C CYS A 133 -11.66 7.01 -0.46
N LEU A 134 -11.45 7.91 0.47
CA LEU A 134 -11.61 9.35 0.24
C LEU A 134 -10.25 9.95 -0.16
N CYS A 135 -10.11 10.33 -1.43
CA CYS A 135 -8.86 10.79 -2.01
C CYS A 135 -8.87 12.29 -2.24
N GLU A 136 -7.77 12.94 -1.88
CA GLU A 136 -7.54 14.35 -2.18
C GLU A 136 -7.18 14.53 -3.66
N LYS A 137 -7.78 15.56 -4.28
CA LYS A 137 -7.50 15.96 -5.66
C LYS A 137 -6.48 17.10 -5.71
N GLU A 138 -5.97 17.37 -6.90
CA GLU A 138 -4.99 18.44 -7.13
C GLU A 138 -5.53 19.84 -6.75
N ASP A 139 -6.84 20.06 -6.78
CA ASP A 139 -7.50 21.31 -6.38
C ASP A 139 -7.77 21.41 -4.87
N GLY A 140 -7.33 20.43 -4.08
CA GLY A 140 -7.54 20.34 -2.64
C GLY A 140 -8.93 19.87 -2.23
N SER A 141 -9.82 19.57 -3.17
CA SER A 141 -11.10 18.92 -2.87
C SER A 141 -10.91 17.40 -2.69
N TYR A 142 -11.93 16.74 -2.17
CA TYR A 142 -11.89 15.29 -1.93
C TYR A 142 -12.95 14.59 -2.77
N GLU A 143 -12.64 13.38 -3.23
CA GLU A 143 -13.62 12.52 -3.87
C GLU A 143 -13.49 11.06 -3.44
N GLU A 144 -14.60 10.34 -3.54
CA GLU A 144 -14.66 8.91 -3.29
C GLU A 144 -14.09 8.13 -4.47
N VAL A 145 -13.22 7.18 -4.18
CA VAL A 145 -12.57 6.31 -5.17
C VAL A 145 -12.67 4.85 -4.73
N GLN A 146 -13.12 4.00 -5.61
CA GLN A 146 -13.13 2.56 -5.35
C GLN A 146 -11.71 2.01 -5.31
N GLY A 147 -11.35 1.34 -4.21
CA GLY A 147 -10.08 0.66 -4.06
C GLY A 147 -10.07 -0.73 -4.73
N LEU A 148 -9.21 -1.61 -4.27
CA LEU A 148 -9.11 -2.98 -4.78
C LEU A 148 -10.08 -3.95 -4.11
N GLY A 149 -10.66 -3.59 -2.95
CA GLY A 149 -11.61 -4.43 -2.23
C GLY A 149 -10.99 -5.72 -1.70
N LEU A 150 -9.72 -5.69 -1.30
CA LEU A 150 -9.08 -6.79 -0.57
C LEU A 150 -9.42 -6.74 0.91
N LEU A 151 -9.62 -5.55 1.45
CA LEU A 151 -10.05 -5.29 2.81
C LEU A 151 -11.38 -4.55 2.81
N ALA A 152 -12.31 -5.00 3.66
CA ALA A 152 -13.59 -4.32 3.82
C ALA A 152 -13.42 -2.92 4.39
N GLY A 153 -14.32 -2.01 3.98
CA GLY A 153 -14.43 -0.69 4.55
C GLY A 153 -13.50 0.36 3.95
N THR A 154 -12.98 1.25 4.80
CA THR A 154 -12.19 2.41 4.39
C THR A 154 -11.01 2.68 5.33
N PHE A 155 -9.98 3.34 4.79
CA PHE A 155 -8.76 3.71 5.50
C PHE A 155 -8.39 5.17 5.21
N CYS A 156 -8.23 5.96 6.27
CA CYS A 156 -7.78 7.34 6.22
C CYS A 156 -6.40 7.48 6.88
N PRO A 157 -5.31 7.57 6.10
CA PRO A 157 -4.00 7.94 6.61
C PRO A 157 -3.94 9.44 6.91
N HIS A 158 -2.88 9.88 7.62
CA HIS A 158 -2.61 11.28 7.94
C HIS A 158 -3.79 11.98 8.66
N TYR A 159 -4.50 11.23 9.52
CA TYR A 159 -5.71 11.73 10.18
C TYR A 159 -5.44 12.88 11.18
N GLN A 160 -4.19 13.12 11.53
CA GLN A 160 -3.76 14.30 12.29
C GLN A 160 -3.84 15.59 11.48
N GLU A 161 -3.91 15.55 10.14
CA GLU A 161 -4.03 16.73 9.28
C GLU A 161 -5.45 17.29 9.34
N PRO A 162 -5.64 18.56 9.78
CA PRO A 162 -6.98 19.08 10.05
C PRO A 162 -7.93 19.04 8.85
N ALA A 163 -7.44 19.41 7.66
CA ALA A 163 -8.26 19.42 6.44
C ALA A 163 -8.72 18.00 6.04
N ARG A 164 -7.81 17.03 6.11
CA ARG A 164 -8.12 15.62 5.82
C ARG A 164 -9.11 15.04 6.82
N LYS A 165 -8.89 15.31 8.12
CA LYS A 165 -9.79 14.90 9.18
C LYS A 165 -11.20 15.45 8.98
N GLU A 166 -11.34 16.75 8.74
CA GLU A 166 -12.63 17.41 8.51
C GLU A 166 -13.36 16.82 7.30
N ALA A 167 -12.65 16.65 6.18
CA ALA A 167 -13.21 16.08 4.97
C ALA A 167 -13.65 14.63 5.18
N PHE A 168 -12.82 13.82 5.85
CA PHE A 168 -13.13 12.41 6.09
C PHE A 168 -14.30 12.24 7.07
N ASP A 169 -14.33 12.98 8.18
CA ASP A 169 -15.41 12.92 9.17
C ASP A 169 -16.76 13.31 8.55
N LYS A 170 -16.77 14.37 7.72
CA LYS A 170 -17.97 14.79 6.99
C LYS A 170 -18.43 13.70 6.02
N TRP A 171 -17.52 13.20 5.19
CA TRP A 171 -17.85 12.12 4.24
C TRP A 171 -18.36 10.88 4.93
N GLN A 172 -17.73 10.45 6.02
CA GLN A 172 -18.12 9.25 6.77
C GLN A 172 -19.50 9.38 7.40
N THR A 173 -19.93 10.59 7.77
CA THR A 173 -21.30 10.84 8.30
C THR A 173 -22.36 10.55 7.23
N GLU A 174 -22.07 10.78 5.97
CA GLU A 174 -22.99 10.57 4.85
C GLU A 174 -22.88 9.13 4.29
N ALA A 175 -21.65 8.65 4.12
CA ALA A 175 -21.37 7.36 3.48
C ALA A 175 -21.58 6.16 4.43
N ILE A 176 -21.35 6.34 5.75
CA ILE A 176 -21.52 5.31 6.82
C ILE A 176 -20.79 4.00 6.46
N ILE A 177 -19.54 4.10 6.01
CA ILE A 177 -18.76 2.93 5.61
C ILE A 177 -18.11 2.28 6.83
N GLN A 178 -18.28 0.95 6.95
CA GLN A 178 -17.71 0.17 8.05
C GLN A 178 -17.07 -1.13 7.54
N PRO A 179 -15.95 -1.55 8.15
CA PRO A 179 -15.19 -0.83 9.16
C PRO A 179 -14.49 0.43 8.61
N SER A 180 -14.21 1.38 9.49
CA SER A 180 -13.53 2.63 9.15
C SER A 180 -12.30 2.81 10.03
N TYR A 181 -11.14 2.97 9.40
CA TYR A 181 -9.86 3.07 10.10
C TYR A 181 -9.25 4.45 9.86
N THR A 182 -9.01 5.19 10.94
CA THR A 182 -8.35 6.51 10.91
C THR A 182 -7.02 6.41 11.66
N LEU A 183 -5.92 6.77 11.01
CA LEU A 183 -4.57 6.58 11.55
C LEU A 183 -3.73 7.85 11.38
N THR A 184 -2.94 8.13 12.41
CA THR A 184 -1.85 9.12 12.37
C THR A 184 -0.60 8.52 11.71
N ASP A 185 0.38 9.34 11.35
CA ASP A 185 1.55 8.93 10.56
C ASP A 185 2.45 7.89 11.26
N ASP A 186 2.35 7.80 12.57
CA ASP A 186 3.07 6.83 13.40
C ASP A 186 2.29 5.52 13.62
N GLU A 187 1.20 5.30 12.90
CA GLU A 187 0.32 4.15 13.08
C GLU A 187 0.26 3.27 11.84
N THR A 188 0.18 1.96 12.08
CA THR A 188 0.10 0.93 11.04
C THR A 188 -0.89 -0.15 11.44
N LEU A 189 -1.65 -0.68 10.49
CA LEU A 189 -2.52 -1.85 10.69
C LEU A 189 -1.92 -3.08 10.02
N HIS A 190 -1.92 -4.18 10.73
CA HIS A 190 -1.60 -5.49 10.21
C HIS A 190 -2.86 -6.35 10.12
N PHE A 191 -3.19 -6.78 8.92
CA PHE A 191 -4.29 -7.71 8.63
C PHE A 191 -3.76 -9.09 8.27
N ARG A 192 -4.43 -10.11 8.76
CA ARG A 192 -4.16 -11.52 8.41
C ARG A 192 -5.47 -12.20 8.02
N ASN A 193 -5.51 -12.74 6.80
CA ASN A 193 -6.71 -13.32 6.21
C ASN A 193 -7.91 -12.35 6.25
N GLU A 194 -7.65 -11.09 5.90
CA GLU A 194 -8.58 -9.94 5.84
C GLU A 194 -9.13 -9.50 7.21
N GLU A 195 -8.68 -10.12 8.32
CA GLU A 195 -9.03 -9.73 9.67
C GLU A 195 -7.93 -8.88 10.31
N LEU A 196 -8.29 -7.84 11.04
CA LEU A 196 -7.35 -6.99 11.76
C LEU A 196 -6.67 -7.80 12.87
N LEU A 197 -5.36 -8.02 12.73
CA LEU A 197 -4.55 -8.74 13.70
C LEU A 197 -3.95 -7.82 14.75
N ALA A 198 -3.41 -6.68 14.33
CA ALA A 198 -2.72 -5.73 15.22
C ALA A 198 -2.78 -4.29 14.69
N LYS A 199 -2.74 -3.34 15.62
CA LYS A 199 -2.38 -1.94 15.37
C LYS A 199 -1.00 -1.72 15.99
N LEU A 200 -0.06 -1.22 15.19
CA LEU A 200 1.31 -0.96 15.57
C LEU A 200 1.55 0.55 15.65
N ILE A 201 2.46 0.95 16.54
CA ILE A 201 3.04 2.30 16.58
C ILE A 201 4.45 2.17 16.01
N THR A 202 4.79 3.00 15.03
CA THR A 202 6.04 2.90 14.24
C THR A 202 6.94 4.11 14.41
#